data_2baa1505fa2320299de9ab5dff831895
#
_entry.id   2baa1505fa2320299de9ab5dff831895
#
_cell.length_a   1.000
_cell.length_b   1.000
_cell.length_c   1.000
_cell.angle_alpha   90.00
_cell.angle_beta   90.00
_cell.angle_gamma   90.00
#
_symmetry.space_group_name_H-M   'P 1'
#
loop_
_entity.id
_entity.type
_entity.pdbx_description
1 polymer ?
#
loop_
_entity_poly.entity_id
_entity_poly.type
_entity_poly.pdbx_seq_one_letter_code
_entity_poly.pdbx_strand_id
1 'polypeptide(L)' 'MKLDQFLKWKNLVSSGGEAKIFIKSGSVKVNGLIETRRGRKLRKGDRVIFLKNELIF' A
#
# COMPACT_ATOMS: atom_id res chain seq x y z
N MET A 1 5.28 -5.58 -8.44
CA MET A 1 3.92 -5.64 -7.87
C MET A 1 3.43 -4.23 -7.57
N LYS A 2 2.19 -3.94 -7.88
CA LYS A 2 1.63 -2.63 -7.60
C LYS A 2 1.19 -2.53 -6.14
N LEU A 3 1.17 -1.31 -5.60
CA LEU A 3 0.85 -1.06 -4.20
C LEU A 3 -0.53 -1.61 -3.81
N ASP A 4 -1.56 -1.37 -4.63
CA ASP A 4 -2.91 -1.87 -4.34
C ASP A 4 -2.94 -3.41 -4.31
N GLN A 5 -2.22 -4.05 -5.21
CA GLN A 5 -2.11 -5.51 -5.23
C GLN A 5 -1.39 -6.04 -3.99
N PHE A 6 -0.38 -5.31 -3.53
CA PHE A 6 0.37 -5.70 -2.34
C PHE A 6 -0.51 -5.68 -1.09
N LEU A 7 -1.30 -4.62 -0.91
CA LEU A 7 -2.21 -4.51 0.23
C LEU A 7 -3.24 -5.65 0.23
N LYS A 8 -3.75 -5.98 -0.95
CA LYS A 8 -4.71 -7.08 -1.10
C LYS A 8 -4.05 -8.42 -0.83
N TRP A 9 -2.85 -8.62 -1.36
CA TRP A 9 -2.10 -9.87 -1.18
C TRP A 9 -1.80 -10.13 0.30
N LYS A 10 -1.49 -9.10 1.05
CA LYS A 10 -1.20 -9.23 2.48
C LYS A 10 -2.46 -9.22 3.35
N ASN A 11 -3.64 -9.26 2.76
CA ASN A 11 -4.92 -9.26 3.47
C ASN A 11 -5.13 -8.03 4.34
N LEU A 12 -4.50 -6.92 4.01
CA LEU A 12 -4.72 -5.66 4.72
C LEU A 12 -6.00 -4.99 4.26
N VAL A 13 -6.44 -5.31 3.05
CA VAL A 13 -7.71 -4.87 2.48
C VAL A 13 -8.37 -6.06 1.82
N SER A 14 -9.69 -6.00 1.65
CA SER A 14 -10.46 -7.13 1.08
C SER A 14 -10.63 -7.04 -0.43
N SER A 15 -10.41 -5.86 -1.03
CA SER A 15 -10.61 -5.68 -2.47
C SER A 15 -9.73 -4.56 -2.99
N GLY A 16 -9.57 -4.50 -4.32
CA GLY A 16 -8.85 -3.42 -4.97
C GLY A 16 -9.52 -2.07 -4.78
N GLY A 17 -10.86 -2.04 -4.72
CA GLY A 17 -11.61 -0.81 -4.45
C GLY A 17 -11.34 -0.26 -3.06
N GLU A 18 -11.26 -1.14 -2.06
CA GLU A 18 -10.91 -0.74 -0.70
C GLU A 18 -9.47 -0.21 -0.65
N ALA A 19 -8.55 -0.90 -1.31
CA ALA A 19 -7.17 -0.45 -1.39
C ALA A 19 -7.09 0.96 -2.00
N LYS A 20 -7.83 1.20 -3.06
CA LYS A 20 -7.85 2.51 -3.72
C LYS A 20 -8.30 3.61 -2.76
N ILE A 21 -9.33 3.35 -1.97
CA ILE A 21 -9.85 4.33 -1.00
C ILE A 21 -8.78 4.69 0.02
N PHE A 22 -8.14 3.70 0.62
CA PHE A 22 -7.10 3.94 1.62
C PHE A 22 -5.87 4.63 1.04
N ILE A 23 -5.44 4.22 -0.13
CA ILE A 23 -4.27 4.83 -0.77
C ILE A 23 -4.55 6.29 -1.09
N LYS A 24 -5.69 6.59 -1.69
CA LYS A 24 -6.02 7.96 -2.06
C LYS A 24 -6.27 8.87 -0.87
N SER A 25 -6.70 8.31 0.25
CA SER A 25 -6.94 9.11 1.47
C SER A 25 -5.65 9.45 2.22
N GLY A 26 -4.51 8.93 1.78
CA GLY A 26 -3.23 9.20 2.43
C GLY A 26 -2.93 8.28 3.60
N SER A 27 -3.64 7.15 3.70
CA SER A 27 -3.44 6.20 4.80
C SER A 27 -2.27 5.26 4.58
N VAL A 28 -1.62 5.33 3.43
CA VAL A 28 -0.52 4.42 3.07
C VAL A 28 0.75 5.22 2.83
N LYS A 29 1.85 4.77 3.43
CA LYS A 29 3.17 5.35 3.20
C LYS A 29 4.08 4.31 2.56
N VAL A 30 4.94 4.77 1.68
CA VAL A 30 5.99 3.93 1.10
C VAL A 30 7.31 4.64 1.36
N ASN A 31 8.22 3.95 2.04
CA ASN A 31 9.52 4.50 2.42
C ASN A 31 9.40 5.81 3.20
N GLY A 32 8.38 5.90 4.07
CA GLY A 32 8.20 7.06 4.92
C GLY A 32 7.43 8.22 4.30
N LEU A 33 7.05 8.12 3.04
CA LEU A 33 6.32 9.17 2.33
C LEU A 33 4.92 8.69 1.98
N ILE A 34 3.93 9.56 2.16
CA ILE A 34 2.55 9.24 1.79
C ILE A 34 2.48 8.98 0.29
N GLU A 35 1.90 7.84 -0.07
CA GLU A 35 1.71 7.46 -1.46
C GLU A 35 0.22 7.43 -1.76
N THR A 36 -0.21 8.22 -2.74
CA THR A 36 -1.62 8.30 -3.14
C THR A 36 -1.92 7.61 -4.47
N ARG A 37 -0.89 7.09 -5.12
CA ARG A 37 -1.03 6.39 -6.41
C ARG A 37 -1.17 4.90 -6.17
N ARG A 38 -2.34 4.34 -6.44
CA ARG A 38 -2.57 2.91 -6.25
C ARG A 38 -1.71 2.05 -7.17
N GLY A 39 -1.34 2.59 -8.32
CA GLY A 39 -0.55 1.87 -9.30
C GLY A 39 0.96 1.95 -9.10
N ARG A 40 1.41 2.53 -8.00
CA ARG A 40 2.84 2.61 -7.74
C ARG A 40 3.44 1.21 -7.72
N LYS A 41 4.50 1.00 -8.50
CA LYS A 41 5.22 -0.27 -8.50
C LYS A 41 6.16 -0.32 -7.31
N LEU A 42 6.03 -1.38 -6.53
CA LEU A 42 6.92 -1.62 -5.40
C LEU A 42 8.17 -2.36 -5.88
N ARG A 43 9.30 -2.02 -5.27
CA ARG A 43 10.56 -2.69 -5.51
C ARG A 43 10.97 -3.45 -4.26
N LYS A 44 11.75 -4.51 -4.45
CA LYS A 44 12.25 -5.30 -3.33
C LYS A 44 12.92 -4.39 -2.30
N GLY A 45 12.52 -4.51 -1.06
CA GLY A 45 13.03 -3.69 0.03
C GLY A 45 12.20 -2.46 0.34
N ASP A 46 11.21 -2.12 -0.49
CA ASP A 46 10.32 -1.00 -0.18
C ASP A 46 9.54 -1.28 1.10
N ARG A 47 9.50 -0.27 1.97
CA ARG A 47 8.77 -0.35 3.24
C ARG A 47 7.39 0.24 3.04
N VAL A 48 6.37 -0.55 3.30
CA VAL A 48 4.97 -0.12 3.18
C VAL A 48 4.38 -0.03 4.58
N ILE A 49 3.84 1.14 4.92
CA ILE A 49 3.18 1.36 6.20
C ILE A 49 1.71 1.65 5.91
N PHE A 50 0.84 0.85 6.50
CA PHE A 50 -0.60 1.00 6.36
C PHE A 50 -1.25 0.87 7.72
N LEU A 51 -1.83 1.98 8.21
CA LEU A 51 -2.36 2.07 9.56
C LEU A 51 -1.27 1.70 10.57
N LYS A 52 -1.46 0.63 11.36
CA LYS A 52 -0.45 0.18 12.34
C LYS A 52 0.46 -0.91 11.80
N ASN A 53 0.31 -1.28 10.54
CA ASN A 53 1.09 -2.35 9.93
C ASN A 53 2.27 -1.79 9.17
N GLU A 54 3.44 -2.40 9.38
CA GLU A 54 4.64 -2.08 8.62
C GLU A 54 5.14 -3.35 7.97
N LEU A 55 5.28 -3.32 6.66
CA LEU A 55 5.70 -4.48 5.87
C LEU A 55 6.82 -4.08 4.92
N ILE A 56 7.67 -5.06 4.62
CA ILE A 56 8.74 -4.91 3.63
C ILE A 56 8.37 -5.77 2.42
N PHE A 57 8.43 -5.17 1.25
CA PHE A 57 8.16 -5.92 0.01
C PHE A 57 9.31 -6.82 -0.39
#